data_ff81d26f266ef6922b7efd2b86d25ed1
#
_entry.id   ff81d26f266ef6922b7efd2b86d25ed1
#
_cell.length_a   1.000
_cell.length_b   1.000
_cell.length_c   1.000
_cell.angle_alpha   90.00
_cell.angle_beta   90.00
_cell.angle_gamma   90.00
#
_symmetry.space_group_name_H-M   'P 1'
#
loop_
_entity.id
_entity.type
_entity.pdbx_description
1 polymer ?
#
loop_
_entity_poly.entity_id
_entity_poly.type
_entity_poly.pdbx_seq_one_letter_code
_entity_poly.pdbx_strand_id
1 'polypeptide(L)'
;MSNIILTYNGARAEVQMRGAQLASYKTANGREVLWQGDAWPQHTPVLFPVCGAIKDEKIKIAGKIYKMTKHGFTRNPDFKPVKIGEDFVDMVLEPTDDSKEMYPFDFRLHVIHTLLENGFRTTLLVENLSDKIMPFCSGGHPGFALPMEDGAKFEDYDVVFSKPENGVNSLTAGGGPINGTEILPEIRDKGILSLNHELFDERDAIILTSLNSRSVKLINRKSGKGILFEFPKMEVLGIWSMPKAKADYLCLEPWHGMPDTSDTSGNFEDKPFVTLLEPGKSWQGSYTVSII
;
A
#
# COMPACT_ATOMS: atom_id res chain seq x y z
N MET A 1 -6.72 -3.27 23.10
CA MET A 1 -5.52 -4.13 23.27
C MET A 1 -4.30 -3.29 23.09
N SER A 2 -3.17 -3.61 23.76
CA SER A 2 -1.90 -2.86 23.62
C SER A 2 -1.25 -3.19 22.27
N ASN A 3 -0.57 -2.20 21.66
CA ASN A 3 0.24 -2.41 20.46
C ASN A 3 1.40 -3.39 20.74
N ILE A 4 1.82 -4.12 19.72
CA ILE A 4 3.01 -4.97 19.76
C ILE A 4 4.22 -4.07 19.47
N ILE A 5 5.25 -4.19 20.30
CA ILE A 5 6.48 -3.43 20.17
C ILE A 5 7.56 -4.34 19.59
N LEU A 6 8.23 -3.87 18.55
CA LEU A 6 9.40 -4.51 17.97
C LEU A 6 10.61 -3.62 18.18
N THR A 7 11.77 -4.23 18.37
CA THR A 7 13.05 -3.51 18.52
C THR A 7 14.16 -4.22 17.77
N TYR A 8 15.04 -3.44 17.14
CA TYR A 8 16.22 -3.96 16.47
C TYR A 8 17.28 -2.86 16.30
N ASN A 9 18.49 -3.09 16.78
CA ASN A 9 19.62 -2.16 16.65
C ASN A 9 19.29 -0.70 17.03
N GLY A 10 18.53 -0.51 18.12
CA GLY A 10 18.10 0.80 18.60
C GLY A 10 16.88 1.38 17.87
N ALA A 11 16.45 0.83 16.75
CA ALA A 11 15.19 1.18 16.14
C ALA A 11 14.02 0.55 16.91
N ARG A 12 12.83 1.20 16.84
CA ARG A 12 11.62 0.76 17.51
C ARG A 12 10.42 0.90 16.59
N ALA A 13 9.56 -0.10 16.55
CA ALA A 13 8.30 -0.06 15.83
C ALA A 13 7.12 -0.45 16.72
N GLU A 14 5.93 0.04 16.36
CA GLU A 14 4.66 -0.30 16.98
C GLU A 14 3.70 -0.88 15.95
N VAL A 15 3.15 -2.07 16.23
CA VAL A 15 2.18 -2.74 15.38
C VAL A 15 0.84 -2.78 16.09
N GLN A 16 -0.20 -2.28 15.42
CA GLN A 16 -1.58 -2.31 15.91
C GLN A 16 -2.24 -3.66 15.57
N MET A 17 -3.12 -4.13 16.46
CA MET A 17 -3.94 -5.30 16.17
C MET A 17 -4.94 -5.01 15.05
N ARG A 18 -5.58 -3.84 15.10
CA ARG A 18 -6.54 -3.40 14.09
C ARG A 18 -5.86 -3.15 12.76
N GLY A 19 -6.25 -3.91 11.73
CA GLY A 19 -5.69 -3.82 10.38
C GLY A 19 -4.24 -4.26 10.27
N ALA A 20 -3.63 -4.80 11.34
CA ALA A 20 -2.21 -5.15 11.42
C ALA A 20 -1.28 -4.03 10.93
N GLN A 21 -1.62 -2.77 11.19
CA GLN A 21 -0.83 -1.64 10.71
C GLN A 21 0.48 -1.51 11.51
N LEU A 22 1.59 -1.29 10.80
CA LEU A 22 2.81 -0.74 11.39
C LEU A 22 2.52 0.74 11.68
N ALA A 23 2.17 1.05 12.92
CA ALA A 23 1.67 2.37 13.28
C ALA A 23 2.78 3.41 13.52
N SER A 24 3.97 2.94 13.91
CA SER A 24 5.14 3.79 14.12
C SER A 24 6.40 3.01 13.75
N TYR A 25 7.35 3.67 13.12
CA TYR A 25 8.72 3.21 12.99
C TYR A 25 9.68 4.34 13.31
N LYS A 26 10.38 4.22 14.43
CA LYS A 26 11.41 5.15 14.84
C LYS A 26 12.79 4.56 14.58
N THR A 27 13.62 5.32 13.88
CA THR A 27 15.03 5.00 13.66
C THR A 27 15.81 4.99 15.00
N ALA A 28 17.03 4.47 15.00
CA ALA A 28 17.88 4.41 16.21
C ALA A 28 18.14 5.79 16.84
N ASN A 29 18.10 6.88 16.05
CA ASN A 29 18.21 8.25 16.55
C ASN A 29 16.86 8.87 16.99
N GLY A 30 15.78 8.08 17.03
CA GLY A 30 14.47 8.46 17.54
C GLY A 30 13.56 9.19 16.53
N ARG A 31 13.97 9.37 15.26
CA ARG A 31 13.14 10.00 14.23
C ARG A 31 12.01 9.08 13.81
N GLU A 32 10.78 9.58 13.88
CA GLU A 32 9.59 8.93 13.32
C GLU A 32 9.61 9.03 11.78
N VAL A 33 9.38 7.90 11.12
CA VAL A 33 9.39 7.79 9.65
C VAL A 33 7.98 7.73 9.08
N LEU A 34 7.03 7.19 9.85
CA LEU A 34 5.65 7.04 9.42
C LEU A 34 4.81 8.26 9.84
N TRP A 35 3.81 8.56 9.03
CA TRP A 35 2.87 9.65 9.30
C TRP A 35 2.11 9.44 10.61
N GLN A 36 1.97 10.53 11.41
CA GLN A 36 1.32 10.51 12.73
C GLN A 36 0.22 11.58 12.89
N GLY A 37 -0.09 12.33 11.82
CA GLY A 37 -1.01 13.46 11.93
C GLY A 37 -2.48 13.10 11.67
N ASP A 38 -3.38 14.04 12.02
CA ASP A 38 -4.84 13.84 11.97
C ASP A 38 -5.44 13.97 10.57
N ALA A 39 -4.72 14.60 9.61
CA ALA A 39 -5.22 14.79 8.25
C ALA A 39 -5.57 13.46 7.56
N TRP A 40 -4.89 12.40 7.92
CA TRP A 40 -5.19 11.02 7.53
C TRP A 40 -4.87 10.09 8.71
N PRO A 41 -5.90 9.59 9.42
CA PRO A 41 -5.71 8.84 10.66
C PRO A 41 -5.37 7.35 10.45
N GLN A 42 -4.48 7.09 9.50
CA GLN A 42 -3.93 5.76 9.21
C GLN A 42 -2.39 5.88 9.12
N HIS A 43 -1.69 4.74 9.10
CA HIS A 43 -0.23 4.70 9.03
C HIS A 43 0.24 3.83 7.86
N THR A 44 -0.03 2.53 7.91
CA THR A 44 0.34 1.56 6.87
C THR A 44 -0.78 0.55 6.59
N PRO A 45 -1.97 0.98 6.14
CA PRO A 45 -3.07 0.04 5.89
C PRO A 45 -2.68 -1.07 4.93
N VAL A 46 -3.18 -2.26 5.20
CA VAL A 46 -3.10 -3.43 4.31
C VAL A 46 -4.36 -3.51 3.47
N LEU A 47 -4.20 -3.78 2.19
CA LEU A 47 -5.29 -3.84 1.21
C LEU A 47 -5.52 -5.29 0.80
N PHE A 48 -6.77 -5.75 0.95
CA PHE A 48 -7.21 -7.10 0.58
C PHE A 48 -8.75 -7.19 0.68
N PRO A 49 -9.45 -7.91 -0.20
CA PRO A 49 -8.95 -8.63 -1.38
C PRO A 49 -8.88 -7.78 -2.64
N VAL A 50 -9.06 -6.45 -2.54
CA VAL A 50 -9.01 -5.51 -3.67
C VAL A 50 -8.11 -4.32 -3.36
N CYS A 51 -7.49 -3.74 -4.41
CA CYS A 51 -6.73 -2.49 -4.35
C CYS A 51 -7.47 -1.40 -5.12
N GLY A 52 -7.55 -0.20 -4.54
CA GLY A 52 -8.23 0.94 -5.14
C GLY A 52 -9.75 0.85 -5.10
N ALA A 53 -10.38 1.71 -5.88
CA ALA A 53 -11.84 1.80 -5.97
C ALA A 53 -12.45 0.62 -6.71
N ILE A 54 -13.65 0.24 -6.27
CA ILE A 54 -14.50 -0.78 -6.90
C ILE A 54 -15.75 -0.08 -7.43
N LYS A 55 -16.09 -0.35 -8.70
CA LYS A 55 -17.26 0.23 -9.36
C LYS A 55 -18.54 -0.17 -8.63
N ASP A 56 -19.36 0.82 -8.30
CA ASP A 56 -20.62 0.67 -7.57
C ASP A 56 -20.48 -0.09 -6.23
N GLU A 57 -19.27 -0.15 -5.67
CA GLU A 57 -18.95 -0.95 -4.48
C GLU A 57 -19.39 -2.42 -4.59
N LYS A 58 -19.26 -3.02 -5.77
CA LYS A 58 -19.69 -4.39 -6.05
C LYS A 58 -18.66 -5.15 -6.86
N ILE A 59 -18.41 -6.40 -6.46
CA ILE A 59 -17.66 -7.38 -7.24
C ILE A 59 -18.57 -8.54 -7.59
N LYS A 60 -18.31 -9.19 -8.72
CA LYS A 60 -19.02 -10.38 -9.16
C LYS A 60 -18.07 -11.56 -9.15
N ILE A 61 -18.38 -12.58 -8.38
CA ILE A 61 -17.60 -13.82 -8.26
C ILE A 61 -18.50 -15.00 -8.65
N ALA A 62 -18.08 -15.79 -9.61
CA ALA A 62 -18.87 -16.92 -10.13
C ALA A 62 -20.33 -16.56 -10.42
N GLY A 63 -20.56 -15.37 -10.99
CA GLY A 63 -21.88 -14.87 -11.35
C GLY A 63 -22.70 -14.24 -10.22
N LYS A 64 -22.29 -14.35 -8.96
CA LYS A 64 -22.98 -13.77 -7.80
C LYS A 64 -22.35 -12.42 -7.41
N ILE A 65 -23.18 -11.42 -7.07
CA ILE A 65 -22.75 -10.08 -6.68
C ILE A 65 -22.52 -10.01 -5.17
N TYR A 66 -21.39 -9.39 -4.79
CA TYR A 66 -20.99 -9.13 -3.41
C TYR A 66 -20.67 -7.65 -3.22
N LYS A 67 -20.99 -7.09 -2.06
CA LYS A 67 -20.57 -5.73 -1.69
C LYS A 67 -19.07 -5.72 -1.39
N MET A 68 -18.34 -4.77 -1.98
CA MET A 68 -16.91 -4.62 -1.75
C MET A 68 -16.52 -3.16 -1.79
N THR A 69 -15.97 -2.64 -0.71
CA THR A 69 -15.56 -1.24 -0.61
C THR A 69 -14.15 -1.02 -1.16
N LYS A 70 -13.82 0.24 -1.43
CA LYS A 70 -12.46 0.68 -1.79
C LYS A 70 -11.42 0.09 -0.84
N HIS A 71 -10.39 -0.56 -1.41
CA HIS A 71 -9.30 -1.24 -0.68
C HIS A 71 -9.70 -2.48 0.13
N GLY A 72 -10.92 -2.99 -0.02
CA GLY A 72 -11.40 -4.16 0.68
C GLY A 72 -11.75 -3.90 2.15
N PHE A 73 -11.61 -4.93 3.00
CA PHE A 73 -12.14 -4.90 4.37
C PHE A 73 -11.07 -5.04 5.48
N THR A 74 -9.80 -5.23 5.14
CA THR A 74 -8.74 -5.59 6.10
C THR A 74 -8.33 -4.48 7.07
N ARG A 75 -8.72 -3.23 6.81
CA ARG A 75 -8.38 -2.08 7.68
C ARG A 75 -9.11 -2.06 9.02
N ASN A 76 -10.23 -2.76 9.13
CA ASN A 76 -11.14 -2.65 10.27
C ASN A 76 -11.06 -3.80 11.28
N PRO A 77 -10.88 -5.08 10.89
CA PRO A 77 -10.82 -6.19 11.82
C PRO A 77 -9.50 -6.20 12.60
N ASP A 78 -9.55 -6.81 13.78
CA ASP A 78 -8.35 -7.13 14.55
C ASP A 78 -7.70 -8.39 13.98
N PHE A 79 -6.40 -8.32 13.72
CA PHE A 79 -5.55 -9.46 13.40
C PHE A 79 -5.03 -10.11 14.68
N LYS A 80 -4.78 -11.41 14.61
CA LYS A 80 -4.22 -12.17 15.73
C LYS A 80 -2.73 -12.39 15.52
N PRO A 81 -1.86 -12.08 16.50
CA PRO A 81 -0.46 -12.43 16.39
C PRO A 81 -0.31 -13.95 16.53
N VAL A 82 0.37 -14.57 15.58
CA VAL A 82 0.65 -16.03 15.59
C VAL A 82 2.11 -16.32 15.90
N LYS A 83 2.99 -15.35 15.63
CA LYS A 83 4.40 -15.43 15.99
C LYS A 83 4.94 -14.04 16.31
N ILE A 84 5.63 -13.90 17.42
CA ILE A 84 6.25 -12.65 17.86
C ILE A 84 7.72 -12.93 18.18
N GLY A 85 8.63 -12.18 17.56
CA GLY A 85 10.04 -12.08 17.88
C GLY A 85 10.37 -10.71 18.47
N GLU A 86 11.64 -10.44 18.70
CA GLU A 86 12.10 -9.12 19.12
C GLU A 86 12.01 -8.11 17.96
N ASP A 87 12.36 -8.54 16.75
CA ASP A 87 12.48 -7.76 15.53
C ASP A 87 11.36 -8.03 14.52
N PHE A 88 10.44 -8.96 14.78
CA PHE A 88 9.34 -9.28 13.86
C PHE A 88 8.06 -9.69 14.57
N VAL A 89 6.95 -9.55 13.84
CA VAL A 89 5.65 -10.13 14.19
C VAL A 89 4.95 -10.65 12.96
N ASP A 90 4.31 -11.82 13.07
CA ASP A 90 3.39 -12.38 12.10
C ASP A 90 1.97 -12.26 12.64
N MET A 91 1.15 -11.47 11.93
CA MET A 91 -0.25 -11.17 12.25
C MET A 91 -1.16 -11.86 11.24
N VAL A 92 -2.21 -12.51 11.69
CA VAL A 92 -3.11 -13.29 10.83
C VAL A 92 -4.54 -12.79 10.90
N LEU A 93 -5.16 -12.69 9.73
CA LEU A 93 -6.61 -12.57 9.56
C LEU A 93 -7.16 -13.82 8.87
N GLU A 94 -8.17 -14.43 9.48
CA GLU A 94 -8.98 -15.49 8.93
C GLU A 94 -10.40 -14.99 8.68
N PRO A 95 -11.19 -15.60 7.77
CA PRO A 95 -12.53 -15.16 7.48
C PRO A 95 -13.46 -15.38 8.68
N THR A 96 -14.44 -14.50 8.79
CA THR A 96 -15.60 -14.62 9.69
C THR A 96 -16.85 -14.81 8.84
N ASP A 97 -17.98 -15.14 9.46
CA ASP A 97 -19.26 -15.23 8.76
C ASP A 97 -19.58 -13.91 8.03
N ASP A 98 -19.39 -12.76 8.70
CA ASP A 98 -19.60 -11.44 8.11
C ASP A 98 -18.68 -11.16 6.91
N SER A 99 -17.40 -11.55 6.99
CA SER A 99 -16.49 -11.35 5.86
C SER A 99 -16.81 -12.27 4.69
N LYS A 100 -17.36 -13.47 4.93
CA LYS A 100 -17.82 -14.40 3.90
C LYS A 100 -19.04 -13.90 3.13
N GLU A 101 -19.85 -13.01 3.71
CA GLU A 101 -20.92 -12.31 3.00
C GLU A 101 -20.39 -11.35 1.93
N MET A 102 -19.16 -10.81 2.11
CA MET A 102 -18.51 -9.91 1.18
C MET A 102 -17.52 -10.64 0.25
N TYR A 103 -16.89 -11.72 0.74
CA TYR A 103 -15.84 -12.44 0.04
C TYR A 103 -15.89 -13.92 0.43
N PRO A 104 -16.58 -14.79 -0.37
CA PRO A 104 -17.02 -16.13 0.04
C PRO A 104 -15.91 -17.19 -0.09
N PHE A 105 -14.76 -16.93 0.53
CA PHE A 105 -13.62 -17.83 0.54
C PHE A 105 -13.10 -18.09 1.94
N ASP A 106 -12.56 -19.29 2.13
CA ASP A 106 -11.70 -19.61 3.25
C ASP A 106 -10.26 -19.23 2.88
N PHE A 107 -9.70 -18.26 3.60
CA PHE A 107 -8.35 -17.75 3.37
C PHE A 107 -7.62 -17.57 4.69
N ARG A 108 -6.31 -17.44 4.59
CA ARG A 108 -5.50 -16.88 5.66
C ARG A 108 -4.61 -15.80 5.08
N LEU A 109 -4.72 -14.59 5.63
CA LEU A 109 -3.88 -13.47 5.29
C LEU A 109 -2.91 -13.21 6.43
N HIS A 110 -1.61 -13.40 6.14
CA HIS A 110 -0.53 -13.01 7.03
C HIS A 110 -0.03 -11.61 6.67
N VAL A 111 0.18 -10.80 7.68
CA VAL A 111 0.91 -9.53 7.61
C VAL A 111 2.11 -9.66 8.53
N ILE A 112 3.29 -9.74 7.93
CA ILE A 112 4.54 -9.96 8.66
C ILE A 112 5.36 -8.69 8.59
N HIS A 113 5.58 -8.05 9.74
CA HIS A 113 6.48 -6.92 9.87
C HIS A 113 7.81 -7.41 10.43
N THR A 114 8.90 -7.01 9.79
CA THR A 114 10.27 -7.34 10.23
C THR A 114 11.11 -6.08 10.22
N LEU A 115 11.77 -5.78 11.33
CA LEU A 115 12.77 -4.72 11.39
C LEU A 115 14.07 -5.20 10.72
N LEU A 116 14.73 -4.28 10.04
CA LEU A 116 15.99 -4.49 9.34
C LEU A 116 17.04 -3.54 9.93
N GLU A 117 18.29 -3.69 9.52
CA GLU A 117 19.40 -2.86 10.02
C GLU A 117 19.12 -1.36 9.91
N ASN A 118 18.57 -0.92 8.75
CA ASN A 118 18.25 0.48 8.49
C ASN A 118 16.83 0.66 7.96
N GLY A 119 15.84 -0.02 8.56
CA GLY A 119 14.47 0.09 8.06
C GLY A 119 13.58 -1.06 8.47
N PHE A 120 12.58 -1.35 7.64
CA PHE A 120 11.64 -2.44 7.88
C PHE A 120 11.13 -3.07 6.57
N ARG A 121 10.60 -4.28 6.69
CA ARG A 121 9.88 -4.98 5.62
C ARG A 121 8.49 -5.35 6.10
N THR A 122 7.51 -5.14 5.23
CA THR A 122 6.17 -5.73 5.36
C THR A 122 5.97 -6.78 4.29
N THR A 123 5.65 -8.00 4.71
CA THR A 123 5.34 -9.12 3.83
C THR A 123 3.88 -9.48 3.96
N LEU A 124 3.20 -9.65 2.83
CA LEU A 124 1.83 -10.12 2.72
C LEU A 124 1.87 -11.55 2.17
N LEU A 125 1.35 -12.52 2.93
CA LEU A 125 1.22 -13.90 2.50
C LEU A 125 -0.26 -14.25 2.51
N VAL A 126 -0.80 -14.64 1.35
CA VAL A 126 -2.19 -15.04 1.16
C VAL A 126 -2.24 -16.53 0.90
N GLU A 127 -2.99 -17.27 1.69
CA GLU A 127 -3.25 -18.69 1.53
C GLU A 127 -4.71 -18.92 1.13
N ASN A 128 -4.93 -19.71 0.08
CA ASN A 128 -6.27 -20.18 -0.28
C ASN A 128 -6.57 -21.51 0.44
N LEU A 129 -7.45 -21.46 1.42
CA LEU A 129 -7.91 -22.62 2.19
C LEU A 129 -9.26 -23.15 1.68
N SER A 130 -9.82 -22.54 0.62
CA SER A 130 -11.04 -22.98 -0.04
C SER A 130 -10.78 -24.16 -0.95
N ASP A 131 -11.83 -24.85 -1.34
CA ASP A 131 -11.86 -25.91 -2.34
C ASP A 131 -11.97 -25.42 -3.81
N LYS A 132 -11.96 -24.09 -4.00
CA LYS A 132 -12.13 -23.41 -5.29
C LYS A 132 -11.08 -22.34 -5.51
N ILE A 133 -10.89 -21.93 -6.76
CA ILE A 133 -10.00 -20.84 -7.15
C ILE A 133 -10.46 -19.54 -6.46
N MET A 134 -9.52 -18.84 -5.83
CA MET A 134 -9.75 -17.62 -5.08
C MET A 134 -9.14 -16.42 -5.81
N PRO A 135 -9.94 -15.54 -6.44
CA PRO A 135 -9.45 -14.32 -7.06
C PRO A 135 -9.15 -13.27 -5.98
N PHE A 136 -7.97 -12.68 -5.99
CA PHE A 136 -7.64 -11.58 -5.08
C PHE A 136 -6.62 -10.61 -5.66
N CYS A 137 -6.60 -9.42 -5.09
CA CYS A 137 -5.53 -8.44 -5.14
C CYS A 137 -5.06 -8.15 -3.72
N SER A 138 -3.81 -7.68 -3.56
CA SER A 138 -3.30 -7.29 -2.26
C SER A 138 -2.26 -6.19 -2.38
N GLY A 139 -2.09 -5.40 -1.32
CA GLY A 139 -1.12 -4.30 -1.32
C GLY A 139 -0.95 -3.64 0.02
N GLY A 140 -0.08 -2.65 0.05
CA GLY A 140 0.16 -1.77 1.18
C GLY A 140 -0.17 -0.30 0.84
N HIS A 141 -0.33 0.49 1.89
CA HIS A 141 -0.62 1.92 1.77
C HIS A 141 0.17 2.72 2.84
N PRO A 142 1.51 2.51 2.95
CA PRO A 142 2.30 3.22 3.94
C PRO A 142 2.39 4.72 3.65
N GLY A 143 2.13 5.54 4.68
CA GLY A 143 2.32 6.99 4.67
C GLY A 143 3.59 7.39 5.38
N PHE A 144 4.45 8.13 4.71
CA PHE A 144 5.75 8.59 5.21
C PHE A 144 5.67 10.06 5.64
N ALA A 145 6.11 10.36 6.85
CA ALA A 145 6.20 11.72 7.34
C ALA A 145 7.28 12.52 6.57
N LEU A 146 6.97 13.74 6.21
CA LEU A 146 7.90 14.70 5.62
C LEU A 146 7.88 15.98 6.47
N PRO A 147 8.98 16.74 6.54
CA PRO A 147 10.31 16.39 6.02
C PRO A 147 11.01 15.31 6.87
N MET A 148 11.90 14.54 6.26
CA MET A 148 12.70 13.52 6.95
C MET A 148 13.98 14.09 7.59
N GLU A 149 14.20 15.38 7.52
CA GLU A 149 15.34 16.09 8.14
C GLU A 149 14.94 17.51 8.54
N ASP A 150 15.64 18.05 9.54
CA ASP A 150 15.32 19.36 10.11
C ASP A 150 15.62 20.48 9.10
N GLY A 151 14.72 21.46 9.04
CA GLY A 151 14.85 22.64 8.17
C GLY A 151 14.47 22.42 6.71
N ALA A 152 14.13 21.19 6.31
CA ALA A 152 13.57 20.90 4.99
C ALA A 152 12.05 21.11 4.99
N LYS A 153 11.44 21.11 3.79
CA LYS A 153 10.00 21.21 3.55
C LYS A 153 9.53 20.07 2.67
N PHE A 154 8.23 19.86 2.60
CA PHE A 154 7.60 18.86 1.72
C PHE A 154 8.06 19.03 0.26
N GLU A 155 8.13 20.25 -0.25
CA GLU A 155 8.51 20.57 -1.62
C GLU A 155 10.00 20.39 -1.91
N ASP A 156 10.85 20.15 -0.91
CA ASP A 156 12.27 19.86 -1.13
C ASP A 156 12.50 18.39 -1.54
N TYR A 157 11.44 17.56 -1.56
CA TYR A 157 11.53 16.12 -1.82
C TYR A 157 11.11 15.75 -3.24
N ASP A 158 11.75 14.70 -3.76
CA ASP A 158 11.45 14.06 -5.02
C ASP A 158 11.18 12.56 -4.81
N VAL A 159 10.27 12.01 -5.62
CA VAL A 159 10.19 10.56 -5.87
C VAL A 159 10.99 10.26 -7.12
N VAL A 160 12.08 9.49 -6.96
CA VAL A 160 13.02 9.14 -8.04
C VAL A 160 12.86 7.68 -8.40
N PHE A 161 12.50 7.39 -9.63
CA PHE A 161 12.28 6.03 -10.13
C PHE A 161 13.61 5.35 -10.48
N SER A 162 13.71 4.05 -10.22
CA SER A 162 14.95 3.29 -10.46
C SER A 162 15.23 2.95 -11.92
N LYS A 163 14.23 3.13 -12.80
CA LYS A 163 14.32 2.91 -14.25
C LYS A 163 13.56 3.99 -15.01
N PRO A 164 13.83 4.20 -16.30
CA PRO A 164 13.00 5.04 -17.15
C PRO A 164 11.56 4.55 -17.18
N GLU A 165 10.63 5.48 -17.04
CA GLU A 165 9.17 5.23 -17.02
C GLU A 165 8.49 5.87 -18.23
N ASN A 166 7.29 5.38 -18.56
CA ASN A 166 6.46 5.98 -19.62
C ASN A 166 5.67 7.20 -19.12
N GLY A 167 5.61 7.41 -17.82
CA GLY A 167 4.89 8.50 -17.16
C GLY A 167 3.36 8.45 -17.27
N VAL A 168 2.79 7.30 -17.63
CA VAL A 168 1.33 7.16 -17.75
C VAL A 168 0.72 7.05 -16.36
N ASN A 169 -0.07 8.08 -16.00
CA ASN A 169 -0.92 8.11 -14.81
C ASN A 169 -2.35 7.71 -15.17
N SER A 170 -2.92 6.80 -14.38
CA SER A 170 -4.33 6.40 -14.48
C SER A 170 -5.20 7.36 -13.66
N LEU A 171 -6.10 8.08 -14.33
CA LEU A 171 -6.96 9.08 -13.71
C LEU A 171 -8.17 8.44 -13.02
N THR A 172 -8.47 8.92 -11.82
CA THR A 172 -9.67 8.56 -11.07
C THR A 172 -10.53 9.79 -10.84
N ALA A 173 -11.82 9.70 -11.04
CA ALA A 173 -12.74 10.80 -10.72
C ALA A 173 -13.04 10.78 -9.22
N GLY A 174 -12.39 11.67 -8.44
CA GLY A 174 -12.62 11.80 -6.99
C GLY A 174 -12.37 10.49 -6.23
N GLY A 175 -11.29 9.78 -6.56
CA GLY A 175 -10.94 8.50 -5.92
C GLY A 175 -11.82 7.31 -6.33
N GLY A 176 -12.61 7.43 -7.38
CA GLY A 176 -13.44 6.39 -7.97
C GLY A 176 -12.68 5.46 -8.93
N PRO A 177 -13.40 4.72 -9.80
CA PRO A 177 -12.81 3.90 -10.85
C PRO A 177 -11.97 4.72 -11.85
N ILE A 178 -10.99 4.08 -12.47
CA ILE A 178 -10.18 4.68 -13.53
C ILE A 178 -11.07 5.01 -14.72
N ASN A 179 -11.02 6.27 -15.19
CA ASN A 179 -11.81 6.76 -16.30
C ASN A 179 -10.99 7.45 -17.41
N GLY A 180 -9.68 7.33 -17.37
CA GLY A 180 -8.78 7.90 -18.34
C GLY A 180 -7.33 7.78 -17.94
N THR A 181 -6.46 8.40 -18.74
CA THR A 181 -5.03 8.47 -18.48
C THR A 181 -4.50 9.85 -18.84
N GLU A 182 -3.40 10.26 -18.21
CA GLU A 182 -2.58 11.41 -18.62
C GLU A 182 -1.11 11.01 -18.67
N ILE A 183 -0.30 11.83 -19.31
CA ILE A 183 1.16 11.68 -19.25
C ILE A 183 1.70 12.70 -18.26
N LEU A 184 2.52 12.23 -17.32
CA LEU A 184 3.34 13.06 -16.44
C LEU A 184 4.74 13.21 -17.06
N PRO A 185 5.04 14.37 -17.71
CA PRO A 185 6.29 14.52 -18.46
C PRO A 185 7.53 14.39 -17.60
N GLU A 186 7.47 14.84 -16.34
CA GLU A 186 8.60 14.76 -15.42
C GLU A 186 9.01 13.32 -15.13
N ILE A 187 8.04 12.43 -14.95
CA ILE A 187 8.28 10.99 -14.75
C ILE A 187 8.83 10.38 -16.05
N ARG A 188 8.20 10.69 -17.21
CA ARG A 188 8.59 10.13 -18.51
C ARG A 188 9.99 10.56 -18.92
N ASP A 189 10.30 11.84 -18.79
CA ASP A 189 11.51 12.42 -19.38
C ASP A 189 12.70 12.39 -18.41
N LYS A 190 12.45 12.42 -17.10
CA LYS A 190 13.49 12.53 -16.07
C LYS A 190 13.49 11.35 -15.08
N GLY A 191 12.42 10.53 -15.02
CA GLY A 191 12.25 9.51 -13.99
C GLY A 191 12.09 10.11 -12.59
N ILE A 192 11.55 11.32 -12.48
CA ILE A 192 11.43 12.07 -11.21
C ILE A 192 10.03 12.67 -11.12
N LEU A 193 9.45 12.61 -9.92
CA LEU A 193 8.27 13.36 -9.54
C LEU A 193 8.66 14.31 -8.40
N SER A 194 8.72 15.60 -8.68
CA SER A 194 8.99 16.62 -7.66
C SER A 194 7.73 16.91 -6.86
N LEU A 195 7.83 16.87 -5.53
CA LEU A 195 6.66 17.04 -4.66
C LEU A 195 6.25 18.51 -4.56
N ASN A 196 4.94 18.71 -4.56
CA ASN A 196 4.27 19.92 -4.12
C ASN A 196 2.84 19.54 -3.68
N HIS A 197 2.22 20.32 -2.80
CA HIS A 197 0.88 20.01 -2.28
C HIS A 197 -0.21 20.03 -3.36
N GLU A 198 -0.04 20.79 -4.43
CA GLU A 198 -1.04 20.92 -5.50
C GLU A 198 -1.12 19.69 -6.41
N LEU A 199 -0.10 18.81 -6.39
CA LEU A 199 -0.08 17.59 -7.20
C LEU A 199 -1.34 16.74 -7.06
N PHE A 200 -1.90 16.69 -5.84
CA PHE A 200 -3.03 15.82 -5.50
C PHE A 200 -4.37 16.55 -5.52
N ASP A 201 -4.37 17.90 -5.48
CA ASP A 201 -5.59 18.71 -5.40
C ASP A 201 -6.48 18.58 -6.63
N GLU A 202 -5.87 18.35 -7.79
CA GLU A 202 -6.56 18.20 -9.08
C GLU A 202 -6.72 16.73 -9.48
N ARG A 203 -5.78 15.85 -9.08
CA ARG A 203 -5.70 14.45 -9.55
C ARG A 203 -6.26 13.45 -8.58
N ASP A 204 -6.45 13.82 -7.31
CA ASP A 204 -6.70 12.91 -6.18
C ASP A 204 -5.48 12.03 -5.89
N ALA A 205 -5.06 11.18 -6.81
CA ALA A 205 -3.90 10.29 -6.68
C ALA A 205 -3.13 10.17 -8.00
N ILE A 206 -1.86 9.82 -7.92
CA ILE A 206 -1.06 9.35 -9.06
C ILE A 206 -1.02 7.83 -8.98
N ILE A 207 -1.53 7.15 -10.01
CA ILE A 207 -1.61 5.68 -10.07
C ILE A 207 -0.89 5.19 -11.33
N LEU A 208 0.26 4.59 -11.14
CA LEU A 208 1.13 4.11 -12.22
C LEU A 208 0.94 2.60 -12.39
N THR A 209 0.22 2.20 -13.43
CA THR A 209 -0.15 0.79 -13.69
C THR A 209 0.77 0.09 -14.69
N SER A 210 1.74 0.80 -15.26
CA SER A 210 2.67 0.28 -16.29
C SER A 210 4.12 0.58 -15.92
N LEU A 211 4.52 0.24 -14.68
CA LEU A 211 5.85 0.53 -14.14
C LEU A 211 6.92 -0.43 -14.63
N ASN A 212 8.08 0.12 -15.03
CA ASN A 212 9.33 -0.60 -15.23
C ASN A 212 10.12 -0.76 -13.91
N SER A 213 10.03 0.24 -13.04
CA SER A 213 10.67 0.24 -11.73
C SER A 213 9.98 -0.73 -10.77
N ARG A 214 10.76 -1.29 -9.85
CA ARG A 214 10.29 -2.03 -8.67
C ARG A 214 10.88 -1.46 -7.38
N SER A 215 11.39 -0.23 -7.51
CA SER A 215 11.81 0.60 -6.39
C SER A 215 11.79 2.07 -6.78
N VAL A 216 11.59 2.92 -5.78
CA VAL A 216 11.72 4.37 -5.87
C VAL A 216 12.50 4.89 -4.67
N LYS A 217 13.12 6.06 -4.81
CA LYS A 217 13.66 6.81 -3.67
C LYS A 217 12.76 8.00 -3.41
N LEU A 218 12.39 8.22 -2.16
CA LEU A 218 11.79 9.47 -1.69
C LEU A 218 12.88 10.22 -0.93
N ILE A 219 13.45 11.24 -1.57
CA ILE A 219 14.67 11.89 -1.08
C ILE A 219 14.59 13.42 -1.13
N ASN A 220 15.24 14.06 -0.18
CA ASN A 220 15.51 15.48 -0.29
C ASN A 220 16.49 15.74 -1.44
N ARG A 221 16.11 16.62 -2.33
CA ARG A 221 16.83 16.98 -3.57
C ARG A 221 18.22 17.56 -3.33
N LYS A 222 18.45 18.18 -2.16
CA LYS A 222 19.71 18.82 -1.80
C LYS A 222 20.66 17.89 -1.06
N SER A 223 20.16 17.19 -0.04
CA SER A 223 20.98 16.33 0.82
C SER A 223 21.08 14.88 0.33
N GLY A 224 20.13 14.43 -0.49
CA GLY A 224 20.00 13.04 -0.89
C GLY A 224 19.45 12.10 0.19
N LYS A 225 19.16 12.60 1.40
CA LYS A 225 18.60 11.82 2.50
C LYS A 225 17.12 11.52 2.29
N GLY A 226 16.70 10.37 2.78
CA GLY A 226 15.31 9.94 2.66
C GLY A 226 15.17 8.44 2.84
N ILE A 227 14.37 7.82 1.99
CA ILE A 227 14.14 6.37 1.98
C ILE A 227 14.31 5.80 0.57
N LEU A 228 14.82 4.56 0.53
CA LEU A 228 14.65 3.64 -0.59
C LEU A 228 13.44 2.77 -0.30
N PHE A 229 12.48 2.76 -1.24
CA PHE A 229 11.26 1.98 -1.16
C PHE A 229 11.25 0.94 -2.27
N GLU A 230 11.27 -0.36 -1.92
CA GLU A 230 11.34 -1.49 -2.83
C GLU A 230 10.08 -2.33 -2.76
N PHE A 231 9.55 -2.76 -3.92
CA PHE A 231 8.29 -3.52 -4.04
C PHE A 231 8.35 -4.56 -5.19
N PRO A 232 9.22 -5.58 -5.09
CA PRO A 232 9.65 -6.42 -6.23
C PRO A 232 8.53 -7.20 -6.93
N LYS A 233 7.43 -7.51 -6.24
CA LYS A 233 6.30 -8.28 -6.79
C LYS A 233 4.99 -7.50 -6.86
N MET A 234 5.06 -6.17 -6.77
CA MET A 234 3.91 -5.30 -6.91
C MET A 234 4.01 -4.54 -8.24
N GLU A 235 2.98 -4.63 -9.08
CA GLU A 235 3.02 -4.11 -10.44
C GLU A 235 2.60 -2.65 -10.53
N VAL A 236 1.84 -2.18 -9.55
CA VAL A 236 1.24 -0.83 -9.50
C VAL A 236 1.81 -0.06 -8.32
N LEU A 237 2.09 1.22 -8.54
CA LEU A 237 2.43 2.16 -7.48
C LEU A 237 1.42 3.30 -7.45
N GLY A 238 0.70 3.41 -6.34
CA GLY A 238 -0.04 4.61 -5.97
C GLY A 238 0.89 5.60 -5.26
N ILE A 239 0.75 6.89 -5.58
CA ILE A 239 1.44 7.98 -4.88
C ILE A 239 0.37 8.97 -4.48
N TRP A 240 0.26 9.25 -3.18
CA TRP A 240 -0.86 10.01 -2.66
C TRP A 240 -0.53 10.81 -1.41
N SER A 241 -1.16 11.96 -1.29
CA SER A 241 -1.36 12.71 -0.05
C SER A 241 -2.79 13.25 -0.05
N MET A 242 -3.34 13.58 1.12
CA MET A 242 -4.71 14.05 1.24
C MET A 242 -4.89 15.37 0.45
N PRO A 243 -5.75 15.39 -0.60
CA PRO A 243 -6.02 16.60 -1.35
C PRO A 243 -6.49 17.75 -0.46
N LYS A 244 -6.01 18.96 -0.73
CA LYS A 244 -6.38 20.22 -0.05
C LYS A 244 -6.02 20.29 1.45
N ALA A 245 -5.48 19.22 2.03
CA ALA A 245 -5.10 19.20 3.45
C ALA A 245 -3.76 19.93 3.72
N LYS A 246 -2.90 20.06 2.71
CA LYS A 246 -1.52 20.59 2.83
C LYS A 246 -0.77 19.93 3.99
N ALA A 247 -0.97 18.64 4.14
CA ALA A 247 -0.34 17.84 5.18
C ALA A 247 0.99 17.27 4.68
N ASP A 248 2.01 17.37 5.52
CA ASP A 248 3.39 17.02 5.14
C ASP A 248 3.64 15.53 5.27
N TYR A 249 3.04 14.73 4.38
CA TYR A 249 3.29 13.31 4.22
C TYR A 249 3.07 12.84 2.80
N LEU A 250 3.64 11.69 2.46
CA LEU A 250 3.41 11.02 1.18
C LEU A 250 3.15 9.53 1.39
N CYS A 251 2.08 9.02 0.82
CA CYS A 251 1.88 7.57 0.67
C CYS A 251 2.60 7.07 -0.59
N LEU A 252 3.33 5.97 -0.44
CA LEU A 252 3.85 5.16 -1.54
C LEU A 252 3.18 3.79 -1.45
N GLU A 253 2.28 3.50 -2.36
CA GLU A 253 1.32 2.42 -2.23
C GLU A 253 1.62 1.29 -3.23
N PRO A 254 2.36 0.26 -2.84
CA PRO A 254 2.68 -0.85 -3.71
C PRO A 254 1.50 -1.81 -3.77
N TRP A 255 0.96 -2.02 -4.97
CA TRP A 255 -0.20 -2.88 -5.17
C TRP A 255 0.09 -4.02 -6.15
N HIS A 256 -0.32 -5.21 -5.79
CA HIS A 256 -0.62 -6.32 -6.69
C HIS A 256 -2.12 -6.27 -6.97
N GLY A 257 -2.51 -5.47 -7.94
CA GLY A 257 -3.87 -5.08 -8.26
C GLY A 257 -3.96 -3.62 -8.69
N MET A 258 -5.16 -3.19 -9.11
CA MET A 258 -5.44 -1.81 -9.48
C MET A 258 -6.91 -1.48 -9.21
N PRO A 259 -7.34 -0.19 -9.20
CA PRO A 259 -8.74 0.17 -9.17
C PRO A 259 -9.51 -0.45 -10.36
N ASP A 260 -10.83 -0.55 -10.24
CA ASP A 260 -11.66 -0.87 -11.39
C ASP A 260 -11.55 0.23 -12.46
N THR A 261 -11.80 -0.14 -13.71
CA THR A 261 -12.03 0.83 -14.77
C THR A 261 -13.53 1.16 -14.87
N SER A 262 -13.87 2.33 -15.40
CA SER A 262 -15.27 2.77 -15.55
C SER A 262 -16.10 1.84 -16.42
N ASP A 263 -15.47 1.10 -17.33
CA ASP A 263 -16.07 0.15 -18.28
C ASP A 263 -15.97 -1.32 -17.83
N THR A 264 -15.48 -1.60 -16.61
CA THR A 264 -15.35 -2.97 -16.10
C THR A 264 -16.68 -3.74 -16.14
N SER A 265 -16.60 -5.04 -16.41
CA SER A 265 -17.74 -5.98 -16.31
C SER A 265 -18.19 -6.23 -14.86
N GLY A 266 -17.32 -5.88 -13.90
CA GLY A 266 -17.48 -6.19 -12.49
C GLY A 266 -17.11 -7.64 -12.11
N ASN A 267 -16.81 -8.53 -13.08
CA ASN A 267 -16.29 -9.86 -12.75
C ASN A 267 -14.91 -9.73 -12.12
N PHE A 268 -14.76 -10.28 -10.93
CA PHE A 268 -13.52 -10.13 -10.19
C PHE A 268 -12.38 -10.93 -10.82
N GLU A 269 -12.71 -12.06 -11.39
CA GLU A 269 -11.75 -12.95 -12.08
C GLU A 269 -11.13 -12.31 -13.34
N ASP A 270 -11.81 -11.33 -13.95
CA ASP A 270 -11.34 -10.63 -15.16
C ASP A 270 -10.54 -9.35 -14.84
N LYS A 271 -10.41 -8.98 -13.55
CA LYS A 271 -9.74 -7.74 -13.14
C LYS A 271 -8.25 -7.80 -13.48
N PRO A 272 -7.68 -6.71 -14.06
CA PRO A 272 -6.24 -6.65 -14.32
C PRO A 272 -5.43 -6.86 -13.03
N PHE A 273 -4.32 -7.60 -13.13
CA PHE A 273 -3.43 -7.96 -12.02
C PHE A 273 -4.10 -8.79 -10.90
N VAL A 274 -5.29 -9.35 -11.12
CA VAL A 274 -5.87 -10.30 -10.17
C VAL A 274 -5.06 -11.60 -10.17
N THR A 275 -4.81 -12.13 -8.98
CA THR A 275 -4.32 -13.51 -8.85
C THR A 275 -5.50 -14.45 -8.71
N LEU A 276 -5.54 -15.49 -9.54
CA LEU A 276 -6.44 -16.63 -9.42
C LEU A 276 -5.71 -17.74 -8.65
N LEU A 277 -5.81 -17.71 -7.33
CA LEU A 277 -5.06 -18.60 -6.45
C LEU A 277 -5.76 -19.96 -6.33
N GLU A 278 -5.10 -21.02 -6.79
CA GLU A 278 -5.59 -22.39 -6.72
C GLU A 278 -5.79 -22.88 -5.27
N PRO A 279 -6.70 -23.84 -5.03
CA PRO A 279 -6.87 -24.48 -3.73
C PRO A 279 -5.57 -24.96 -3.10
N GLY A 280 -5.36 -24.67 -1.82
CA GLY A 280 -4.17 -25.08 -1.06
C GLY A 280 -2.87 -24.40 -1.49
N LYS A 281 -2.93 -23.38 -2.36
CA LYS A 281 -1.75 -22.59 -2.76
C LYS A 281 -1.64 -21.31 -1.96
N SER A 282 -0.45 -20.71 -2.02
CA SER A 282 -0.17 -19.43 -1.40
C SER A 282 0.51 -18.46 -2.37
N TRP A 283 0.33 -17.17 -2.15
CA TRP A 283 1.02 -16.08 -2.82
C TRP A 283 1.70 -15.19 -1.77
N GLN A 284 2.87 -14.67 -2.11
CA GLN A 284 3.59 -13.76 -1.24
C GLN A 284 4.11 -12.55 -2.02
N GLY A 285 3.84 -11.36 -1.50
CA GLY A 285 4.43 -10.10 -1.92
C GLY A 285 5.00 -9.34 -0.72
N SER A 286 5.87 -8.37 -0.97
CA SER A 286 6.45 -7.55 0.09
C SER A 286 6.86 -6.18 -0.41
N TYR A 287 6.96 -5.23 0.52
CA TYR A 287 7.70 -4.00 0.32
C TYR A 287 8.72 -3.81 1.44
N THR A 288 9.80 -3.12 1.11
CA THR A 288 10.90 -2.83 2.03
C THR A 288 11.17 -1.33 2.04
N VAL A 289 11.36 -0.77 3.20
CA VAL A 289 11.77 0.62 3.44
C VAL A 289 13.16 0.61 4.04
N SER A 290 14.10 1.28 3.40
CA SER A 290 15.46 1.48 3.92
C SER A 290 15.76 2.97 4.04
N ILE A 291 16.26 3.39 5.20
CA ILE A 291 16.70 4.78 5.43
C ILE A 291 18.04 5.01 4.71
N ILE A 292 18.15 6.09 3.95
CA ILE A 292 19.35 6.45 3.16
C ILE A 292 19.76 7.89 3.38
#